data_1105ecb796c97ec28fc9b33896c91129
#
_entry.id   1105ecb796c97ec28fc9b33896c91129
#
_cell.length_a   1.000
_cell.length_b   1.000
_cell.length_c   1.000
_cell.angle_alpha   90.00
_cell.angle_beta   90.00
_cell.angle_gamma   90.00
#
_symmetry.space_group_name_H-M   'P 1'
#
loop_
_entity.id
_entity.type
_entity.pdbx_description
1 polymer ?
#
loop_
_entity_poly.entity_id
_entity_poly.type
_entity_poly.pdbx_seq_one_letter_code
_entity_poly.pdbx_strand_id
1 'polypeptide(L)'
;LQFIAAYPQVKLELCFEQNIQDVEFGKFDLALRTSIAHSDNLIARYLGRIRHVLVVAPAHPAAAEVRHPDDLRHYRLLSSGETQWVFEPLAGDSLTLTFEPALCSSNYATTHLLTLSGTGIASLPYYLVEEDIAQHKLTLLVPQWQCYPHELYMVYAKQSHYPKKLRDLQHKLQTWCETHSKYVG
;
A
#
# COMPACT_ATOMS: atom_id res chain seq x y z
N LEU A 1 -6.35 -14.06 10.35
CA LEU A 1 -6.72 -15.42 10.79
C LEU A 1 -6.62 -15.60 12.31
N GLN A 2 -5.56 -15.14 12.99
CA GLN A 2 -5.39 -15.25 14.44
C GLN A 2 -6.51 -14.59 15.27
N PHE A 3 -7.06 -13.46 14.80
CA PHE A 3 -8.17 -12.78 15.49
C PHE A 3 -9.46 -13.61 15.42
N ILE A 4 -9.81 -14.15 14.27
CA ILE A 4 -11.01 -15.00 14.09
C ILE A 4 -10.90 -16.27 14.95
N ALA A 5 -9.72 -16.87 15.03
CA ALA A 5 -9.49 -18.03 15.88
C ALA A 5 -9.69 -17.72 17.39
N ALA A 6 -9.29 -16.52 17.84
CA ALA A 6 -9.48 -16.09 19.23
C ALA A 6 -10.94 -15.66 19.56
N TYR A 7 -11.71 -15.31 18.55
CA TYR A 7 -13.08 -14.83 18.68
C TYR A 7 -14.03 -15.54 17.68
N PRO A 8 -14.27 -16.85 17.80
CA PRO A 8 -15.02 -17.63 16.82
C PRO A 8 -16.50 -17.20 16.65
N GLN A 9 -17.06 -16.54 17.64
CA GLN A 9 -18.42 -16.00 17.59
C GLN A 9 -18.50 -14.58 16.98
N VAL A 10 -17.37 -13.95 16.64
CA VAL A 10 -17.38 -12.64 16.00
C VAL A 10 -17.53 -12.83 14.50
N LYS A 11 -18.58 -12.25 13.93
CA LYS A 11 -18.69 -12.09 12.48
C LYS A 11 -17.81 -10.92 12.08
N LEU A 12 -16.77 -11.19 11.27
CA LEU A 12 -15.91 -10.18 10.66
C LEU A 12 -16.38 -9.92 9.22
N GLU A 13 -16.74 -8.68 8.93
CA GLU A 13 -17.08 -8.23 7.59
C GLU A 13 -15.99 -7.28 7.09
N LEU A 14 -15.45 -7.56 5.91
CA LEU A 14 -14.41 -6.74 5.27
C LEU A 14 -15.01 -6.06 4.05
N CYS A 15 -15.01 -4.73 4.05
CA CYS A 15 -15.52 -3.91 2.96
C CYS A 15 -14.42 -3.04 2.39
N PHE A 16 -14.41 -2.88 1.07
CA PHE A 16 -13.51 -2.00 0.35
C PHE A 16 -14.27 -0.74 -0.06
N GLU A 17 -14.37 0.20 0.88
CA GLU A 17 -15.11 1.45 0.72
C GLU A 17 -14.15 2.65 0.78
N GLN A 18 -14.47 3.70 0.05
CA GLN A 18 -13.65 4.92 0.05
C GLN A 18 -14.20 5.99 1.01
N ASN A 19 -15.47 5.92 1.41
CA ASN A 19 -16.09 6.96 2.22
C ASN A 19 -15.73 6.82 3.71
N ILE A 20 -14.97 7.79 4.24
CA ILE A 20 -14.57 7.83 5.65
C ILE A 20 -15.76 8.15 6.59
N GLN A 21 -16.79 8.84 6.12
CA GLN A 21 -17.97 9.17 6.92
C GLN A 21 -18.70 7.92 7.43
N ASP A 22 -18.58 6.80 6.72
CA ASP A 22 -19.17 5.53 7.15
C ASP A 22 -18.58 5.01 8.47
N VAL A 23 -17.35 5.39 8.82
CA VAL A 23 -16.75 5.09 10.12
C VAL A 23 -17.30 6.03 11.19
N GLU A 24 -17.43 7.31 10.88
CA GLU A 24 -17.95 8.33 11.81
C GLU A 24 -19.40 8.05 12.19
N PHE A 25 -20.22 7.60 11.23
CA PHE A 25 -21.63 7.23 11.48
C PHE A 25 -21.82 5.82 12.02
N GLY A 26 -20.74 5.10 12.34
CA GLY A 26 -20.79 3.78 12.98
C GLY A 26 -21.21 2.63 12.06
N LYS A 27 -21.14 2.81 10.74
CA LYS A 27 -21.35 1.72 9.78
C LYS A 27 -20.20 0.70 9.85
N PHE A 28 -18.98 1.16 10.15
CA PHE A 28 -17.80 0.33 10.37
C PHE A 28 -17.22 0.59 11.76
N ASP A 29 -16.80 -0.48 12.44
CA ASP A 29 -16.13 -0.39 13.75
C ASP A 29 -14.70 0.18 13.62
N LEU A 30 -14.04 -0.07 12.47
CA LEU A 30 -12.65 0.30 12.20
C LEU A 30 -12.39 0.33 10.70
N ALA A 31 -11.55 1.27 10.24
CA ALA A 31 -11.03 1.30 8.87
C ALA A 31 -9.51 1.39 8.84
N LEU A 32 -8.88 0.80 7.82
CA LEU A 32 -7.50 1.06 7.44
C LEU A 32 -7.52 2.04 6.27
N ARG A 33 -6.77 3.16 6.40
CA ARG A 33 -6.80 4.27 5.43
C ARG A 33 -5.40 4.75 5.12
N THR A 34 -5.21 5.18 3.88
CA THR A 34 -3.97 5.83 3.39
C THR A 34 -4.06 7.36 3.41
N SER A 35 -5.20 7.89 3.79
CA SER A 35 -5.43 9.32 4.00
C SER A 35 -6.38 9.51 5.17
N ILE A 36 -6.20 10.61 5.90
CA ILE A 36 -7.06 11.01 7.01
C ILE A 36 -7.87 12.23 6.63
N ALA A 37 -9.18 12.20 6.90
CA ALA A 37 -9.98 13.41 6.96
C ALA A 37 -9.95 13.95 8.39
N HIS A 38 -9.81 15.25 8.54
CA HIS A 38 -9.92 15.88 9.84
C HIS A 38 -11.38 15.81 10.34
N SER A 39 -11.59 15.12 11.45
CA SER A 39 -12.86 15.07 12.16
C SER A 39 -12.58 14.95 13.66
N ASP A 40 -13.26 15.76 14.46
CA ASP A 40 -13.16 15.71 15.92
C ASP A 40 -13.77 14.43 16.52
N ASN A 41 -14.57 13.72 15.73
CA ASN A 41 -15.28 12.49 16.11
C ASN A 41 -14.51 11.21 15.79
N LEU A 42 -13.37 11.31 15.05
CA LEU A 42 -12.56 10.18 14.67
C LEU A 42 -11.20 10.19 15.37
N ILE A 43 -10.69 9.01 15.62
CA ILE A 43 -9.29 8.78 16.02
C ILE A 43 -8.59 8.15 14.85
N ALA A 44 -7.50 8.77 14.39
CA ALA A 44 -6.59 8.23 13.39
C ALA A 44 -5.27 7.86 14.09
N ARG A 45 -4.97 6.56 14.15
CA ARG A 45 -3.70 6.06 14.68
C ARG A 45 -2.77 5.70 13.54
N TYR A 46 -1.63 6.34 13.48
CA TYR A 46 -0.58 6.01 12.53
C TYR A 46 -0.04 4.60 12.77
N LEU A 47 0.12 3.82 11.69
CA LEU A 47 0.63 2.46 11.72
C LEU A 47 1.96 2.29 10.99
N GLY A 48 2.34 3.23 10.12
CA GLY A 48 3.55 3.21 9.32
C GLY A 48 3.32 3.70 7.89
N ARG A 49 4.30 3.48 7.01
CA ARG A 49 4.21 3.78 5.57
C ARG A 49 4.19 2.48 4.77
N ILE A 50 3.27 2.36 3.82
CA ILE A 50 3.19 1.15 2.97
C ILE A 50 4.38 1.15 2.02
N ARG A 51 5.21 0.11 2.11
CA ARG A 51 6.34 -0.07 1.22
C ARG A 51 5.86 -0.45 -0.17
N HIS A 52 6.21 0.37 -1.16
CA HIS A 52 6.07 0.07 -2.57
C HIS A 52 7.40 -0.27 -3.20
N VAL A 53 7.33 -1.03 -4.28
CA VAL A 53 8.48 -1.38 -5.11
C VAL A 53 8.13 -1.19 -6.58
N LEU A 54 9.13 -0.81 -7.37
CA LEU A 54 8.99 -0.73 -8.81
C LEU A 54 9.21 -2.10 -9.42
N VAL A 55 8.27 -2.54 -10.20
CA VAL A 55 8.29 -3.86 -10.84
C VAL A 55 7.92 -3.79 -12.30
N VAL A 56 8.43 -4.76 -13.04
CA VAL A 56 8.17 -4.94 -14.47
C VAL A 56 8.26 -6.42 -14.83
N ALA A 57 7.61 -6.84 -15.91
CA ALA A 57 7.78 -8.20 -16.42
C ALA A 57 9.24 -8.44 -16.90
N PRO A 58 9.83 -9.63 -16.68
CA PRO A 58 11.24 -9.89 -17.00
C PRO A 58 11.60 -9.70 -18.48
N ALA A 59 10.65 -9.95 -19.39
CA ALA A 59 10.84 -9.78 -20.83
C ALA A 59 10.77 -8.32 -21.30
N HIS A 60 10.36 -7.40 -20.44
CA HIS A 60 10.27 -5.99 -20.80
C HIS A 60 11.67 -5.35 -20.81
N PRO A 61 12.03 -4.50 -21.82
CA PRO A 61 13.38 -3.90 -21.94
C PRO A 61 13.87 -3.19 -20.67
N ALA A 62 12.97 -2.53 -19.95
CA ALA A 62 13.30 -1.84 -18.70
C ALA A 62 13.94 -2.75 -17.64
N ALA A 63 13.66 -4.06 -17.66
CA ALA A 63 14.28 -5.01 -16.71
C ALA A 63 15.81 -5.05 -16.84
N ALA A 64 16.32 -4.85 -18.06
CA ALA A 64 17.76 -4.84 -18.34
C ALA A 64 18.38 -3.42 -18.37
N GLU A 65 17.59 -2.38 -18.58
CA GLU A 65 18.11 -1.04 -18.91
C GLU A 65 17.96 -0.04 -17.75
N VAL A 66 16.91 -0.13 -16.92
CA VAL A 66 16.67 0.80 -15.82
C VAL A 66 17.66 0.56 -14.67
N ARG A 67 18.42 1.59 -14.34
CA ARG A 67 19.39 1.60 -13.23
C ARG A 67 19.17 2.74 -12.25
N HIS A 68 18.48 3.79 -12.70
CA HIS A 68 18.17 4.99 -11.92
C HIS A 68 16.68 5.37 -12.12
N PRO A 69 16.01 6.00 -11.13
CA PRO A 69 14.63 6.44 -11.28
C PRO A 69 14.37 7.37 -12.48
N ASP A 70 15.35 8.19 -12.89
CA ASP A 70 15.19 9.06 -14.05
C ASP A 70 15.06 8.29 -15.37
N ASP A 71 15.59 7.08 -15.47
CA ASP A 71 15.47 6.24 -16.67
C ASP A 71 14.02 5.87 -16.96
N LEU A 72 13.17 5.89 -15.91
CA LEU A 72 11.75 5.57 -16.02
C LEU A 72 10.97 6.48 -16.99
N ARG A 73 11.47 7.70 -17.24
CA ARG A 73 10.87 8.68 -18.16
C ARG A 73 10.76 8.17 -19.60
N HIS A 74 11.53 7.16 -19.95
CA HIS A 74 11.58 6.58 -21.30
C HIS A 74 10.62 5.41 -21.48
N TYR A 75 9.87 5.03 -20.43
CA TYR A 75 9.02 3.85 -20.43
C TYR A 75 7.56 4.17 -20.13
N ARG A 76 6.70 3.23 -20.44
CA ARG A 76 5.28 3.30 -20.09
C ARG A 76 5.10 3.02 -18.60
N LEU A 77 4.60 4.01 -17.88
CA LEU A 77 4.32 3.90 -16.45
C LEU A 77 2.83 3.65 -16.23
N LEU A 78 2.55 2.67 -15.38
CA LEU A 78 1.21 2.29 -14.95
C LEU A 78 0.98 2.83 -13.55
N SER A 79 -0.16 3.49 -13.32
CA SER A 79 -0.48 4.08 -12.03
C SER A 79 -1.72 3.45 -11.40
N SER A 80 -1.79 3.52 -10.09
CA SER A 80 -2.98 3.20 -9.30
C SER A 80 -3.70 4.45 -8.78
N GLY A 81 -3.45 5.60 -9.43
CA GLY A 81 -4.04 6.91 -9.13
C GLY A 81 -2.99 8.02 -8.94
N GLU A 82 -1.72 7.65 -8.77
CA GLU A 82 -0.62 8.60 -8.59
C GLU A 82 -0.16 9.17 -9.95
N THR A 83 0.26 10.44 -9.95
CA THR A 83 0.95 11.11 -11.07
C THR A 83 2.38 11.48 -10.69
N GLN A 84 2.82 11.03 -9.52
CA GLN A 84 4.11 11.36 -8.95
C GLN A 84 4.58 10.22 -8.06
N TRP A 85 5.85 9.82 -8.23
CA TRP A 85 6.53 8.90 -7.32
C TRP A 85 7.70 9.59 -6.65
N VAL A 86 7.82 9.38 -5.34
CA VAL A 86 8.94 9.88 -4.53
C VAL A 86 9.82 8.70 -4.18
N PHE A 87 11.09 8.81 -4.53
CA PHE A 87 12.12 7.81 -4.27
C PHE A 87 13.07 8.31 -3.18
N GLU A 88 13.24 7.51 -2.15
CA GLU A 88 14.15 7.76 -1.04
C GLU A 88 15.36 6.84 -1.20
N PRO A 89 16.58 7.36 -1.47
CA PRO A 89 17.78 6.54 -1.53
C PRO A 89 18.23 6.15 -0.12
N LEU A 90 19.06 5.11 -0.01
CA LEU A 90 19.68 4.75 1.28
C LEU A 90 20.62 5.85 1.80
N ALA A 91 21.15 6.70 0.93
CA ALA A 91 21.96 7.87 1.26
C ALA A 91 21.81 8.91 0.16
N GLY A 92 21.65 10.19 0.54
CA GLY A 92 21.47 11.31 -0.40
C GLY A 92 20.06 11.88 -0.37
N ASP A 93 19.76 12.73 -1.35
CA ASP A 93 18.49 13.43 -1.44
C ASP A 93 17.42 12.57 -2.12
N SER A 94 16.17 12.77 -1.73
CA SER A 94 15.03 12.14 -2.39
C SER A 94 14.84 12.68 -3.81
N LEU A 95 14.38 11.82 -4.71
CA LEU A 95 14.06 12.16 -6.09
C LEU A 95 12.56 12.04 -6.31
N THR A 96 11.99 13.05 -6.94
CA THR A 96 10.58 13.07 -7.33
C THR A 96 10.45 12.92 -8.84
N LEU A 97 9.76 11.88 -9.26
CA LEU A 97 9.38 11.66 -10.66
C LEU A 97 7.93 12.02 -10.85
N THR A 98 7.66 13.10 -11.60
CA THR A 98 6.30 13.44 -12.06
C THR A 98 6.11 12.87 -13.46
N PHE A 99 4.96 12.26 -13.72
CA PHE A 99 4.68 11.59 -14.99
C PHE A 99 3.19 11.60 -15.32
N GLU A 100 2.88 11.44 -16.60
CA GLU A 100 1.54 11.12 -17.07
C GLU A 100 1.43 9.61 -17.25
N PRO A 101 0.54 8.93 -16.52
CA PRO A 101 0.43 7.48 -16.62
C PRO A 101 -0.09 7.06 -18.00
N ALA A 102 0.56 6.07 -18.61
CA ALA A 102 0.09 5.48 -19.85
C ALA A 102 -1.22 4.70 -19.65
N LEU A 103 -1.47 4.25 -18.42
CA LEU A 103 -2.70 3.63 -17.97
C LEU A 103 -2.86 3.87 -16.47
N CYS A 104 -4.08 4.20 -16.06
CA CYS A 104 -4.42 4.40 -14.66
C CYS A 104 -5.57 3.45 -14.25
N SER A 105 -5.42 2.80 -13.10
CA SER A 105 -6.47 1.97 -12.48
C SER A 105 -6.52 2.25 -10.99
N SER A 106 -7.69 2.50 -10.43
CA SER A 106 -7.84 2.67 -8.97
C SER A 106 -7.68 1.37 -8.16
N ASN A 107 -7.32 0.26 -8.82
CA ASN A 107 -7.19 -1.05 -8.21
C ASN A 107 -5.78 -1.63 -8.45
N TYR A 108 -5.02 -1.83 -7.39
CA TYR A 108 -3.69 -2.43 -7.44
C TYR A 108 -3.66 -3.82 -8.09
N ALA A 109 -4.70 -4.65 -7.91
CA ALA A 109 -4.75 -5.97 -8.54
C ALA A 109 -4.82 -5.88 -10.07
N THR A 110 -5.54 -4.90 -10.61
CA THR A 110 -5.57 -4.63 -12.05
C THR A 110 -4.22 -4.15 -12.55
N THR A 111 -3.60 -3.19 -11.87
CA THR A 111 -2.25 -2.69 -12.22
C THR A 111 -1.22 -3.82 -12.17
N HIS A 112 -1.30 -4.70 -11.17
CA HIS A 112 -0.45 -5.89 -11.03
C HIS A 112 -0.57 -6.85 -12.23
N LEU A 113 -1.80 -7.20 -12.63
CA LEU A 113 -2.02 -8.05 -13.80
C LEU A 113 -1.48 -7.46 -15.10
N LEU A 114 -1.66 -6.14 -15.28
CA LEU A 114 -1.11 -5.41 -16.44
C LEU A 114 0.43 -5.40 -16.43
N THR A 115 1.04 -5.29 -15.25
CA THR A 115 2.50 -5.36 -15.11
C THR A 115 3.02 -6.76 -15.44
N LEU A 116 2.36 -7.82 -14.94
CA LEU A 116 2.68 -9.21 -15.27
C LEU A 116 2.58 -9.48 -16.77
N SER A 117 1.63 -8.86 -17.47
CA SER A 117 1.48 -8.99 -18.93
C SER A 117 2.54 -8.24 -19.74
N GLY A 118 3.43 -7.49 -19.09
CA GLY A 118 4.47 -6.71 -19.76
C GLY A 118 3.99 -5.38 -20.35
N THR A 119 2.83 -4.87 -19.92
CA THR A 119 2.26 -3.62 -20.44
C THR A 119 3.10 -2.38 -20.08
N GLY A 120 3.81 -2.41 -18.94
CA GLY A 120 4.66 -1.31 -18.47
C GLY A 120 5.19 -1.53 -17.06
N ILE A 121 5.77 -0.48 -16.49
CA ILE A 121 6.35 -0.43 -15.15
C ILE A 121 5.30 0.08 -14.18
N ALA A 122 5.19 -0.51 -13.00
CA ALA A 122 4.32 -0.05 -11.92
C ALA A 122 5.04 0.07 -10.58
N SER A 123 4.57 1.00 -9.75
CA SER A 123 4.86 1.05 -8.32
C SER A 123 3.75 0.32 -7.58
N LEU A 124 4.07 -0.81 -6.95
CA LEU A 124 3.07 -1.67 -6.31
C LEU A 124 3.46 -1.97 -4.86
N PRO A 125 2.47 -2.17 -3.96
CA PRO A 125 2.73 -2.63 -2.60
C PRO A 125 3.55 -3.92 -2.60
N TYR A 126 4.63 -3.96 -1.81
CA TYR A 126 5.54 -5.11 -1.79
C TYR A 126 4.84 -6.41 -1.42
N TYR A 127 3.89 -6.36 -0.48
CA TYR A 127 3.10 -7.53 -0.07
C TYR A 127 2.29 -8.17 -1.21
N LEU A 128 1.97 -7.41 -2.26
CA LEU A 128 1.20 -7.87 -3.41
C LEU A 128 2.08 -8.61 -4.43
N VAL A 129 3.35 -8.26 -4.53
CA VAL A 129 4.25 -8.70 -5.60
C VAL A 129 5.43 -9.54 -5.11
N GLU A 130 5.59 -9.73 -3.79
CA GLU A 130 6.71 -10.46 -3.20
C GLU A 130 6.86 -11.87 -3.78
N GLU A 131 5.76 -12.60 -3.91
CA GLU A 131 5.76 -13.96 -4.45
C GLU A 131 6.15 -14.00 -5.94
N ASP A 132 5.63 -13.06 -6.74
CA ASP A 132 5.95 -12.99 -8.17
C ASP A 132 7.40 -12.58 -8.41
N ILE A 133 7.97 -11.74 -7.55
CA ILE A 133 9.41 -11.43 -7.57
C ILE A 133 10.23 -12.69 -7.22
N ALA A 134 9.85 -13.40 -6.16
CA ALA A 134 10.53 -14.63 -5.75
C ALA A 134 10.45 -15.74 -6.81
N GLN A 135 9.35 -15.80 -7.58
CA GLN A 135 9.13 -16.74 -8.68
C GLN A 135 9.68 -16.22 -10.04
N HIS A 136 10.39 -15.09 -10.05
CA HIS A 136 10.90 -14.45 -11.27
C HIS A 136 9.84 -14.11 -12.34
N LYS A 137 8.59 -13.94 -11.93
CA LYS A 137 7.51 -13.45 -12.80
C LYS A 137 7.53 -11.93 -12.94
N LEU A 138 8.09 -11.26 -11.94
CA LEU A 138 8.36 -9.83 -11.94
C LEU A 138 9.83 -9.57 -11.61
N THR A 139 10.40 -8.56 -12.25
CA THR A 139 11.74 -8.03 -11.96
C THR A 139 11.60 -6.77 -11.12
N LEU A 140 12.31 -6.73 -10.00
CA LEU A 140 12.44 -5.55 -9.16
C LEU A 140 13.40 -4.55 -9.82
N LEU A 141 12.94 -3.33 -10.04
CA LEU A 141 13.73 -2.23 -10.56
C LEU A 141 14.28 -1.38 -9.42
N VAL A 142 15.45 -0.80 -9.61
CA VAL A 142 16.12 0.16 -8.71
C VAL A 142 16.01 -0.20 -7.22
N PRO A 143 16.42 -1.41 -6.78
CA PRO A 143 16.21 -1.92 -5.43
C PRO A 143 16.88 -1.08 -4.33
N GLN A 144 17.83 -0.24 -4.68
CA GLN A 144 18.51 0.71 -3.78
C GLN A 144 17.68 1.95 -3.46
N TRP A 145 16.53 2.13 -4.12
CA TRP A 145 15.59 3.21 -3.86
C TRP A 145 14.34 2.68 -3.18
N GLN A 146 13.93 3.35 -2.12
CA GLN A 146 12.70 3.05 -1.39
C GLN A 146 11.57 3.96 -1.88
N CYS A 147 10.36 3.45 -1.92
CA CYS A 147 9.19 4.21 -2.30
C CYS A 147 8.07 3.95 -1.30
N TYR A 148 7.59 5.02 -0.65
CA TYR A 148 6.52 4.96 0.35
C TYR A 148 5.45 6.00 0.02
N PRO A 149 4.62 5.76 -1.01
CA PRO A 149 3.66 6.76 -1.47
C PRO A 149 2.54 7.01 -0.49
N HIS A 150 2.28 6.08 0.45
CA HIS A 150 1.13 6.13 1.33
C HIS A 150 1.49 5.84 2.77
N GLU A 151 1.05 6.71 3.66
CA GLU A 151 0.96 6.43 5.09
C GLU A 151 -0.23 5.51 5.36
N LEU A 152 -0.14 4.68 6.38
CA LEU A 152 -1.21 3.79 6.80
C LEU A 152 -1.72 4.22 8.17
N TYR A 153 -3.01 4.43 8.26
CA TYR A 153 -3.71 4.79 9.49
C TYR A 153 -4.79 3.79 9.82
N MET A 154 -4.96 3.53 11.10
CA MET A 154 -6.13 2.87 11.66
C MET A 154 -7.09 3.93 12.17
N VAL A 155 -8.29 4.00 11.58
CA VAL A 155 -9.30 5.03 11.87
C VAL A 155 -10.53 4.38 12.48
N TYR A 156 -11.04 4.96 13.57
CA TYR A 156 -12.23 4.50 14.28
C TYR A 156 -12.91 5.65 15.01
N ALA A 157 -14.22 5.51 15.28
CA ALA A 157 -14.98 6.55 15.97
C ALA A 157 -14.50 6.75 17.41
N LYS A 158 -14.43 8.01 17.84
CA LYS A 158 -14.11 8.37 19.23
C LYS A 158 -15.27 7.98 20.14
N GLN A 159 -14.98 7.14 21.12
CA GLN A 159 -15.98 6.62 22.08
C GLN A 159 -15.42 6.66 23.50
N SER A 160 -16.29 6.77 24.50
CA SER A 160 -15.91 6.68 25.92
C SER A 160 -15.46 5.27 26.33
N HIS A 161 -15.93 4.25 25.64
CA HIS A 161 -15.61 2.85 25.91
C HIS A 161 -15.57 2.02 24.63
N TYR A 162 -14.52 1.23 24.46
CA TYR A 162 -14.38 0.28 23.33
C TYR A 162 -14.57 -1.15 23.83
N PRO A 163 -15.39 -1.97 23.15
CA PRO A 163 -15.50 -3.39 23.46
C PRO A 163 -14.14 -4.08 23.43
N LYS A 164 -13.94 -5.09 24.31
CA LYS A 164 -12.66 -5.82 24.39
C LYS A 164 -12.21 -6.37 23.03
N LYS A 165 -13.14 -6.97 22.27
CA LYS A 165 -12.88 -7.51 20.95
C LYS A 165 -12.29 -6.48 19.97
N LEU A 166 -12.79 -5.22 20.01
CA LEU A 166 -12.29 -4.15 19.15
C LEU A 166 -10.90 -3.71 19.58
N ARG A 167 -10.64 -3.55 20.88
CA ARG A 167 -9.30 -3.23 21.39
C ARG A 167 -8.28 -4.30 21.04
N ASP A 168 -8.65 -5.58 21.13
CA ASP A 168 -7.76 -6.70 20.78
C ASP A 168 -7.51 -6.74 19.27
N LEU A 169 -8.49 -6.39 18.43
CA LEU A 169 -8.27 -6.25 16.99
C LEU A 169 -7.30 -5.10 16.68
N GLN A 170 -7.53 -3.93 17.30
CA GLN A 170 -6.65 -2.75 17.15
C GLN A 170 -5.20 -3.09 17.55
N HIS A 171 -5.02 -3.74 18.69
CA HIS A 171 -3.70 -4.16 19.19
C HIS A 171 -3.03 -5.15 18.23
N LYS A 172 -3.77 -6.16 17.75
CA LYS A 172 -3.23 -7.14 16.78
C LYS A 172 -2.82 -6.50 15.46
N LEU A 173 -3.59 -5.55 14.95
CA LEU A 173 -3.25 -4.82 13.71
C LEU A 173 -1.98 -3.98 13.91
N GLN A 174 -1.89 -3.26 15.03
CA GLN A 174 -0.70 -2.46 15.36
C GLN A 174 0.54 -3.34 15.49
N THR A 175 0.49 -4.41 16.31
CA THR A 175 1.60 -5.35 16.50
C THR A 175 2.00 -6.01 15.18
N TRP A 176 1.03 -6.31 14.32
CA TRP A 176 1.34 -6.87 13.00
C TRP A 176 2.16 -5.89 12.15
N CYS A 177 1.76 -4.62 12.08
CA CYS A 177 2.52 -3.60 11.36
C CYS A 177 3.93 -3.44 11.93
N GLU A 178 4.07 -3.35 13.25
CA GLU A 178 5.36 -3.21 13.94
C GLU A 178 6.32 -4.41 13.69
N THR A 179 5.76 -5.62 13.56
CA THR A 179 6.55 -6.85 13.35
C THR A 179 6.80 -7.19 11.88
N HIS A 180 6.14 -6.50 10.95
CA HIS A 180 6.23 -6.76 9.52
C HIS A 180 6.76 -5.53 8.75
N SER A 181 7.87 -4.96 9.25
CA SER A 181 8.51 -3.78 8.69
C SER A 181 8.92 -3.91 7.21
N LYS A 182 9.01 -5.13 6.69
CA LYS A 182 9.23 -5.36 5.27
C LYS A 182 8.06 -4.87 4.38
N TYR A 183 6.86 -4.71 4.95
CA TYR A 183 5.65 -4.24 4.25
C TYR A 183 5.22 -2.85 4.68
N VAL A 184 5.40 -2.54 5.98
CA VAL A 184 5.00 -1.27 6.59
C VAL A 184 6.18 -0.77 7.41
N GLY A 185 6.82 0.30 6.94
CA GLY A 185 8.03 0.89 7.55
C GLY A 185 7.79 2.29 8.11
#